data_203d4376d8ec4858d1969f9661d86703
#
_entry.id   203d4376d8ec4858d1969f9661d86703
#
_cell.length_a   1.000
_cell.length_b   1.000
_cell.length_c   1.000
_cell.angle_alpha   90.00
_cell.angle_beta   90.00
_cell.angle_gamma   90.00
#
_symmetry.space_group_name_H-M   'P 1'
#
loop_
_entity.id
_entity.type
_entity.pdbx_description
1 polymer ?
#
loop_
_entity_poly.entity_id
_entity_poly.type
_entity_poly.pdbx_seq_one_letter_code
_entity_poly.pdbx_strand_id
1 'polypeptide(L)'
;MESTENTQSTPAPELTAAAVEAPVAAAVEPPAAETMAAAVASTGTAISMKQLLEAGVHFGHQTKRWNPKMKPYIFGARNGIYIIDLQKTVGLARQALRFVSDAAGKGGTVLFVGTKKQAQDAVREEAARSGMFFVTNRWLGGTLTNFKTVKQGIERLKTIEKMKADG
;
A
#
# COMPACT_ATOMS: atom_id res chain seq x y z
N MET A 1 48.53 62.51 -1.73
CA MET A 1 48.70 62.47 -3.17
C MET A 1 48.10 61.20 -3.62
N GLU A 2 46.83 61.25 -3.88
CA GLU A 2 46.18 61.33 -5.21
C GLU A 2 46.32 60.02 -5.91
N SER A 3 45.27 59.39 -5.95
CA SER A 3 44.24 59.33 -7.05
C SER A 3 44.59 58.12 -7.90
N THR A 4 43.72 57.30 -8.35
CA THR A 4 42.45 57.52 -9.01
C THR A 4 41.72 56.20 -9.13
N GLU A 5 40.41 56.23 -8.95
CA GLU A 5 39.42 55.30 -9.42
C GLU A 5 39.64 54.84 -10.87
N ASN A 6 39.40 53.58 -11.11
CA ASN A 6 38.89 53.18 -12.41
C ASN A 6 37.83 52.07 -12.24
N THR A 7 36.62 52.51 -12.17
CA THR A 7 35.39 51.73 -12.28
C THR A 7 35.27 51.27 -13.74
N GLN A 8 35.47 50.00 -14.04
CA GLN A 8 34.98 49.41 -15.26
C GLN A 8 33.85 48.41 -14.98
N SER A 9 32.67 48.97 -15.18
CA SER A 9 31.39 48.28 -15.31
C SER A 9 31.45 47.36 -16.53
N THR A 10 31.41 46.03 -16.30
CA THR A 10 31.18 45.05 -17.36
C THR A 10 29.71 44.66 -17.32
N PRO A 11 28.95 44.76 -18.42
CA PRO A 11 27.54 44.36 -18.44
C PRO A 11 27.42 42.84 -18.40
N ALA A 12 26.53 42.38 -17.59
CA ALA A 12 26.12 40.98 -17.53
C ALA A 12 25.48 40.55 -18.87
N PRO A 13 25.76 39.33 -19.35
CA PRO A 13 25.03 38.79 -20.47
C PRO A 13 23.63 38.38 -20.04
N GLU A 14 22.68 38.96 -20.71
CA GLU A 14 21.27 38.62 -20.72
C GLU A 14 21.10 37.14 -21.17
N LEU A 15 20.86 36.25 -20.24
CA LEU A 15 20.47 34.87 -20.52
C LEU A 15 18.99 34.83 -20.89
N THR A 16 18.73 34.81 -22.18
CA THR A 16 17.45 34.44 -22.76
C THR A 16 16.98 33.11 -22.20
N ALA A 17 15.85 33.15 -21.52
CA ALA A 17 15.11 31.98 -21.06
C ALA A 17 14.64 31.16 -22.26
N ALA A 18 15.41 30.17 -22.67
CA ALA A 18 14.94 29.10 -23.50
C ALA A 18 14.14 28.16 -22.57
N ALA A 19 12.84 28.18 -22.73
CA ALA A 19 11.93 27.23 -22.12
C ALA A 19 12.30 25.82 -22.61
N VAL A 20 12.98 25.05 -21.78
CA VAL A 20 13.12 23.62 -21.98
C VAL A 20 11.85 22.99 -21.41
N GLU A 21 10.91 22.71 -22.28
CA GLU A 21 9.79 21.81 -21.98
C GLU A 21 10.38 20.47 -21.54
N ALA A 22 10.31 20.19 -20.25
CA ALA A 22 10.52 18.87 -19.73
C ALA A 22 9.36 17.98 -20.23
N PRO A 23 9.64 16.81 -20.81
CA PRO A 23 8.58 15.90 -21.16
C PRO A 23 7.85 15.50 -19.87
N VAL A 24 6.57 15.80 -19.83
CA VAL A 24 5.63 15.34 -18.81
C VAL A 24 5.75 13.82 -18.79
N ALA A 25 6.40 13.29 -17.76
CA ALA A 25 6.40 11.87 -17.49
C ALA A 25 4.93 11.46 -17.33
N ALA A 26 4.40 10.79 -18.32
CA ALA A 26 3.10 10.16 -18.24
C ALA A 26 3.06 9.36 -16.94
N ALA A 27 2.18 9.77 -16.05
CA ALA A 27 1.86 8.99 -14.86
C ALA A 27 1.32 7.65 -15.37
N VAL A 28 2.16 6.64 -15.30
CA VAL A 28 1.74 5.25 -15.47
C VAL A 28 0.87 4.96 -14.26
N GLU A 29 -0.43 5.12 -14.41
CA GLU A 29 -1.39 4.58 -13.45
C GLU A 29 -1.10 3.08 -13.30
N PRO A 30 -0.88 2.56 -12.08
CA PRO A 30 -0.71 1.14 -11.90
C PRO A 30 -2.04 0.44 -12.17
N PRO A 31 -2.13 -0.47 -13.12
CA PRO A 31 -3.30 -1.35 -13.27
C PRO A 31 -3.26 -2.39 -12.15
N ALA A 32 -3.64 -1.99 -10.92
CA ALA A 32 -3.21 -2.81 -9.80
C ALA A 32 -4.33 -3.61 -9.12
N ALA A 33 -5.58 -3.21 -9.22
CA ALA A 33 -6.63 -3.89 -8.46
C ALA A 33 -7.35 -5.00 -9.25
N GLU A 34 -7.66 -4.75 -10.50
CA GLU A 34 -8.45 -5.70 -11.32
C GLU A 34 -7.65 -6.94 -11.75
N THR A 35 -6.34 -6.78 -12.00
CA THR A 35 -5.49 -7.89 -12.44
C THR A 35 -5.19 -8.91 -11.34
N MET A 36 -5.14 -8.49 -10.08
CA MET A 36 -4.89 -9.42 -8.97
C MET A 36 -6.11 -10.26 -8.64
N ALA A 37 -7.30 -9.66 -8.63
CA ALA A 37 -8.56 -10.39 -8.42
C ALA A 37 -8.82 -11.41 -9.56
N ALA A 38 -8.61 -11.00 -10.81
CA ALA A 38 -8.73 -11.89 -11.98
C ALA A 38 -7.68 -13.01 -11.99
N ALA A 39 -6.44 -12.73 -11.56
CA ALA A 39 -5.36 -13.73 -11.52
C ALA A 39 -5.56 -14.77 -10.42
N VAL A 40 -6.16 -14.40 -9.31
CA VAL A 40 -6.51 -15.34 -8.23
C VAL A 40 -7.76 -16.16 -8.59
N ALA A 41 -8.70 -15.57 -9.33
CA ALA A 41 -9.92 -16.27 -9.76
C ALA A 41 -9.69 -17.28 -10.90
N SER A 42 -8.68 -17.07 -11.74
CA SER A 42 -8.45 -17.89 -12.94
C SER A 42 -7.60 -19.16 -12.71
N THR A 43 -6.90 -19.26 -11.58
CA THR A 43 -6.04 -20.42 -11.30
C THR A 43 -6.11 -20.74 -9.82
N GLY A 44 -6.88 -21.74 -9.46
CA GLY A 44 -6.93 -22.23 -8.09
C GLY A 44 -5.51 -22.28 -7.47
N THR A 45 -5.22 -21.35 -6.55
CA THR A 45 -4.12 -21.38 -5.58
C THR A 45 -2.67 -21.14 -6.04
N ALA A 46 -2.33 -20.91 -7.28
CA ALA A 46 -0.93 -20.75 -7.68
C ALA A 46 -0.56 -19.30 -8.05
N ILE A 47 -0.18 -18.50 -7.04
CA ILE A 47 0.48 -17.21 -7.29
C ILE A 47 1.79 -17.48 -8.02
N SER A 48 1.93 -16.98 -9.27
CA SER A 48 3.14 -17.10 -10.05
C SER A 48 4.04 -15.87 -9.85
N MET A 49 5.36 -16.08 -9.97
CA MET A 49 6.33 -15.00 -9.92
C MET A 49 6.09 -13.95 -11.01
N LYS A 50 5.66 -14.40 -12.21
CA LYS A 50 5.36 -13.52 -13.34
C LYS A 50 4.22 -12.55 -13.02
N GLN A 51 3.13 -13.04 -12.46
CA GLN A 51 1.98 -12.22 -12.04
C GLN A 51 2.38 -11.19 -10.97
N LEU A 52 3.19 -11.57 -9.98
CA LEU A 52 3.70 -10.65 -8.96
C LEU A 52 4.60 -9.56 -9.58
N LEU A 53 5.40 -9.92 -10.58
CA LEU A 53 6.25 -8.96 -11.27
C LEU A 53 5.43 -7.98 -12.09
N GLU A 54 4.45 -8.45 -12.84
CA GLU A 54 3.51 -7.65 -13.64
C GLU A 54 2.69 -6.71 -12.76
N ALA A 55 2.25 -7.17 -11.58
CA ALA A 55 1.56 -6.35 -10.60
C ALA A 55 2.46 -5.35 -9.83
N GLY A 56 3.76 -5.29 -10.14
CA GLY A 56 4.69 -4.36 -9.51
C GLY A 56 5.01 -4.63 -8.03
N VAL A 57 4.70 -5.82 -7.51
CA VAL A 57 4.88 -6.17 -6.08
C VAL A 57 6.35 -6.24 -5.67
N HIS A 58 7.26 -6.28 -6.63
CA HIS A 58 8.71 -6.27 -6.40
C HIS A 58 9.26 -4.91 -5.96
N PHE A 59 8.52 -3.82 -6.14
CA PHE A 59 8.95 -2.51 -5.69
C PHE A 59 8.81 -2.37 -4.18
N GLY A 60 9.93 -2.09 -3.52
CA GLY A 60 9.97 -1.81 -2.09
C GLY A 60 9.99 -0.30 -1.80
N HIS A 61 10.53 0.08 -0.66
CA HIS A 61 10.68 1.47 -0.25
C HIS A 61 11.97 2.09 -0.79
N GLN A 62 12.01 3.42 -0.79
CA GLN A 62 13.24 4.16 -1.05
C GLN A 62 14.35 3.74 -0.05
N THR A 63 15.60 3.74 -0.50
CA THR A 63 16.76 3.33 0.32
C THR A 63 16.88 4.10 1.63
N LYS A 64 16.43 5.36 1.66
CA LYS A 64 16.42 6.21 2.88
C LYS A 64 15.38 5.79 3.92
N ARG A 65 14.34 5.03 3.54
CA ARG A 65 13.18 4.68 4.38
C ARG A 65 13.04 3.18 4.61
N TRP A 66 14.10 2.45 4.53
CA TRP A 66 14.06 1.01 4.71
C TRP A 66 14.03 0.60 6.19
N ASN A 67 13.57 -0.61 6.45
CA ASN A 67 13.66 -1.24 7.76
C ASN A 67 14.77 -2.31 7.74
N PRO A 68 15.75 -2.28 8.64
CA PRO A 68 16.83 -3.29 8.72
C PRO A 68 16.32 -4.74 8.81
N LYS A 69 15.16 -4.96 9.42
CA LYS A 69 14.53 -6.28 9.50
C LYS A 69 14.11 -6.84 8.13
N MET A 70 13.98 -5.97 7.13
CA MET A 70 13.65 -6.39 5.76
C MET A 70 14.87 -6.88 4.96
N LYS A 71 16.09 -6.71 5.49
CA LYS A 71 17.33 -7.13 4.82
C LYS A 71 17.29 -8.55 4.22
N PRO A 72 16.75 -9.59 4.92
CA PRO A 72 16.67 -10.94 4.37
C PRO A 72 15.76 -11.10 3.15
N TYR A 73 14.84 -10.15 2.93
CA TYR A 73 13.81 -10.18 1.88
C TYR A 73 14.10 -9.23 0.72
N ILE A 74 15.21 -8.52 0.78
CA ILE A 74 15.63 -7.58 -0.26
C ILE A 74 16.56 -8.30 -1.23
N PHE A 75 16.26 -8.23 -2.52
CA PHE A 75 17.12 -8.73 -3.58
C PHE A 75 18.28 -7.77 -3.86
N GLY A 76 18.00 -6.46 -3.91
CA GLY A 76 18.98 -5.42 -4.19
C GLY A 76 18.38 -4.03 -4.20
N ALA A 77 19.16 -3.04 -4.60
CA ALA A 77 18.69 -1.67 -4.80
C ALA A 77 18.92 -1.24 -6.25
N ARG A 78 17.94 -0.57 -6.84
CA ARG A 78 18.02 0.01 -8.18
C ARG A 78 17.34 1.38 -8.19
N ASN A 79 17.99 2.39 -8.76
CA ASN A 79 17.47 3.75 -8.86
C ASN A 79 16.98 4.31 -7.50
N GLY A 80 17.71 4.03 -6.41
CA GLY A 80 17.35 4.53 -5.08
C GLY A 80 16.15 3.83 -4.40
N ILE A 81 15.64 2.74 -4.99
CA ILE A 81 14.53 1.93 -4.46
C ILE A 81 15.02 0.50 -4.24
N TYR A 82 14.64 -0.09 -3.11
CA TYR A 82 14.88 -1.51 -2.86
C TYR A 82 13.95 -2.37 -3.68
N ILE A 83 14.48 -3.48 -4.20
CA ILE A 83 13.73 -4.52 -4.91
C ILE A 83 13.54 -5.70 -3.96
N ILE A 84 12.32 -6.18 -3.83
CA ILE A 84 11.94 -7.31 -2.98
C ILE A 84 12.21 -8.62 -3.71
N ASP A 85 12.73 -9.61 -2.99
CA ASP A 85 12.97 -10.97 -3.48
C ASP A 85 11.63 -11.72 -3.63
N LEU A 86 11.11 -11.77 -4.86
CA LEU A 86 9.84 -12.44 -5.16
C LEU A 86 9.91 -13.97 -5.02
N GLN A 87 11.06 -14.60 -5.09
CA GLN A 87 11.19 -16.04 -4.87
C GLN A 87 10.76 -16.39 -3.44
N LYS A 88 11.25 -15.62 -2.48
CA LYS A 88 10.85 -15.76 -1.08
C LYS A 88 9.38 -15.42 -0.88
N THR A 89 8.90 -14.35 -1.53
CA THR A 89 7.51 -13.92 -1.44
C THR A 89 6.54 -15.01 -1.91
N VAL A 90 6.80 -15.67 -3.03
CA VAL A 90 5.96 -16.77 -3.54
C VAL A 90 5.91 -17.94 -2.54
N GLY A 91 7.07 -18.32 -1.98
CA GLY A 91 7.12 -19.38 -0.97
C GLY A 91 6.30 -19.06 0.27
N LEU A 92 6.48 -17.85 0.83
CA LEU A 92 5.75 -17.40 2.01
C LEU A 92 4.25 -17.21 1.74
N ALA A 93 3.88 -16.71 0.56
CA ALA A 93 2.48 -16.56 0.16
C ALA A 93 1.77 -17.91 0.08
N ARG A 94 2.39 -18.93 -0.51
CA ARG A 94 1.84 -20.29 -0.54
C ARG A 94 1.64 -20.86 0.86
N GLN A 95 2.58 -20.63 1.76
CA GLN A 95 2.48 -21.07 3.15
C GLN A 95 1.31 -20.35 3.87
N ALA A 96 1.19 -19.03 3.68
CA ALA A 96 0.11 -18.24 4.25
C ALA A 96 -1.27 -18.68 3.73
N LEU A 97 -1.40 -18.93 2.42
CA LEU A 97 -2.63 -19.41 1.81
C LEU A 97 -3.07 -20.76 2.38
N ARG A 98 -2.14 -21.72 2.55
CA ARG A 98 -2.42 -23.00 3.19
C ARG A 98 -2.92 -22.81 4.62
N PHE A 99 -2.25 -21.98 5.40
CA PHE A 99 -2.66 -21.70 6.78
C PHE A 99 -4.09 -21.13 6.86
N VAL A 100 -4.41 -20.15 6.01
CA VAL A 100 -5.75 -19.55 5.98
C VAL A 100 -6.81 -20.56 5.52
N SER A 101 -6.50 -21.37 4.50
CA SER A 101 -7.38 -22.43 4.02
C SER A 101 -7.67 -23.47 5.11
N ASP A 102 -6.66 -23.93 5.82
CA ASP A 102 -6.80 -24.88 6.93
C ASP A 102 -7.60 -24.27 8.09
N ALA A 103 -7.40 -23.00 8.41
CA ALA A 103 -8.15 -22.31 9.44
C ALA A 103 -9.63 -22.15 9.06
N ALA A 104 -9.92 -21.77 7.81
CA ALA A 104 -11.28 -21.68 7.31
C ALA A 104 -11.97 -23.04 7.23
N GLY A 105 -11.27 -24.10 6.79
CA GLY A 105 -11.77 -25.46 6.75
C GLY A 105 -12.14 -26.03 8.12
N LYS A 106 -11.54 -25.52 9.19
CA LYS A 106 -11.89 -25.83 10.58
C LYS A 106 -13.05 -24.99 11.13
N GLY A 107 -13.71 -24.21 10.29
CA GLY A 107 -14.79 -23.30 10.70
C GLY A 107 -14.28 -21.99 11.33
N GLY A 108 -13.01 -21.67 11.17
CA GLY A 108 -12.43 -20.41 11.66
C GLY A 108 -12.95 -19.20 10.90
N THR A 109 -13.09 -18.09 11.61
CA THR A 109 -13.50 -16.80 11.04
C THR A 109 -12.28 -15.94 10.76
N VAL A 110 -12.23 -15.35 9.57
CA VAL A 110 -11.15 -14.44 9.15
C VAL A 110 -11.64 -13.00 9.21
N LEU A 111 -10.88 -12.14 9.87
CA LEU A 111 -11.10 -10.69 9.86
C LEU A 111 -10.07 -10.04 8.93
N PHE A 112 -10.54 -9.47 7.84
CA PHE A 112 -9.71 -8.72 6.90
C PHE A 112 -9.52 -7.29 7.39
N VAL A 113 -8.27 -6.83 7.47
CA VAL A 113 -7.93 -5.46 7.89
C VAL A 113 -7.14 -4.76 6.81
N GLY A 114 -7.71 -3.71 6.23
CA GLY A 114 -7.08 -2.92 5.18
C GLY A 114 -7.41 -1.44 5.31
N THR A 115 -6.69 -0.74 6.19
CA THR A 115 -6.94 0.69 6.47
C THR A 115 -6.25 1.64 5.50
N LYS A 116 -5.33 1.15 4.68
CA LYS A 116 -4.65 1.95 3.66
C LYS A 116 -5.63 2.23 2.51
N LYS A 117 -5.77 3.51 2.10
CA LYS A 117 -6.71 3.95 1.08
C LYS A 117 -6.69 3.09 -0.19
N GLN A 118 -5.48 2.72 -0.66
CA GLN A 118 -5.31 1.89 -1.85
C GLN A 118 -5.78 0.43 -1.71
N ALA A 119 -5.94 -0.05 -0.47
CA ALA A 119 -6.35 -1.43 -0.19
C ALA A 119 -7.82 -1.56 0.22
N GLN A 120 -8.49 -0.44 0.57
CA GLN A 120 -9.83 -0.47 1.16
C GLN A 120 -10.85 -1.18 0.29
N ASP A 121 -10.90 -0.85 -0.99
CA ASP A 121 -11.92 -1.39 -1.90
C ASP A 121 -11.67 -2.86 -2.18
N ALA A 122 -10.44 -3.25 -2.50
CA ALA A 122 -10.07 -4.64 -2.71
C ALA A 122 -10.34 -5.52 -1.47
N VAL A 123 -10.02 -5.01 -0.26
CA VAL A 123 -10.29 -5.75 0.99
C VAL A 123 -11.78 -5.88 1.24
N ARG A 124 -12.58 -4.85 0.99
CA ARG A 124 -14.04 -4.89 1.15
C ARG A 124 -14.67 -5.90 0.20
N GLU A 125 -14.31 -5.84 -1.06
CA GLU A 125 -14.84 -6.73 -2.10
C GLU A 125 -14.52 -8.19 -1.83
N GLU A 126 -13.26 -8.52 -1.56
CA GLU A 126 -12.84 -9.88 -1.32
C GLU A 126 -13.38 -10.46 -0.01
N ALA A 127 -13.49 -9.66 1.04
CA ALA A 127 -14.11 -10.08 2.29
C ALA A 127 -15.61 -10.33 2.11
N ALA A 128 -16.33 -9.47 1.39
CA ALA A 128 -17.74 -9.67 1.06
C ALA A 128 -17.95 -10.93 0.19
N ARG A 129 -17.09 -11.14 -0.81
CA ARG A 129 -17.12 -12.33 -1.67
C ARG A 129 -16.93 -13.63 -0.89
N SER A 130 -16.08 -13.62 0.13
CA SER A 130 -15.83 -14.78 1.00
C SER A 130 -16.80 -14.91 2.18
N GLY A 131 -17.74 -13.98 2.37
CA GLY A 131 -18.66 -13.96 3.51
C GLY A 131 -17.97 -13.69 4.86
N MET A 132 -16.79 -13.11 4.84
CA MET A 132 -15.97 -12.83 6.02
C MET A 132 -16.05 -11.36 6.45
N PHE A 133 -15.59 -11.07 7.67
CA PHE A 133 -15.64 -9.72 8.22
C PHE A 133 -14.44 -8.86 7.75
N PHE A 134 -14.66 -7.53 7.70
CA PHE A 134 -13.60 -6.61 7.31
C PHE A 134 -13.59 -5.30 8.10
N VAL A 135 -12.43 -4.68 8.19
CA VAL A 135 -12.21 -3.33 8.71
C VAL A 135 -11.38 -2.56 7.70
N THR A 136 -12.01 -1.60 7.02
CA THR A 136 -11.37 -0.81 5.95
C THR A 136 -11.17 0.65 6.33
N ASN A 137 -11.87 1.16 7.34
CA ASN A 137 -11.72 2.54 7.79
C ASN A 137 -10.58 2.66 8.80
N ARG A 138 -10.88 3.00 10.03
CA ARG A 138 -9.89 3.17 11.08
C ARG A 138 -9.88 1.95 12.01
N TRP A 139 -8.71 1.40 12.27
CA TRP A 139 -8.53 0.44 13.35
C TRP A 139 -8.59 1.16 14.70
N LEU A 140 -9.57 0.82 15.52
CA LEU A 140 -9.72 1.43 16.83
C LEU A 140 -8.65 0.91 17.79
N GLY A 141 -8.02 1.80 18.54
CA GLY A 141 -7.11 1.42 19.62
C GLY A 141 -7.85 0.57 20.65
N GLY A 142 -7.22 -0.53 21.06
CA GLY A 142 -7.81 -1.43 22.07
C GLY A 142 -8.83 -2.43 21.53
N THR A 143 -9.05 -2.54 20.23
CA THR A 143 -9.99 -3.52 19.64
C THR A 143 -9.71 -4.94 20.11
N LEU A 144 -8.46 -5.33 20.27
CA LEU A 144 -8.09 -6.66 20.76
C LEU A 144 -7.75 -6.68 22.27
N THR A 145 -7.28 -5.57 22.84
CA THR A 145 -6.79 -5.50 24.20
C THR A 145 -7.79 -4.93 25.19
N ASN A 146 -8.65 -3.99 24.76
CA ASN A 146 -9.70 -3.36 25.57
C ASN A 146 -11.06 -3.46 24.87
N PHE A 147 -11.43 -4.67 24.50
CA PHE A 147 -12.66 -4.96 23.76
C PHE A 147 -13.92 -4.55 24.54
N LYS A 148 -13.91 -4.60 25.86
CA LYS A 148 -15.03 -4.18 26.71
C LYS A 148 -15.48 -2.74 26.41
N THR A 149 -14.54 -1.81 26.31
CA THR A 149 -14.85 -0.40 25.99
C THR A 149 -15.33 -0.25 24.55
N VAL A 150 -14.74 -0.97 23.59
CA VAL A 150 -15.18 -0.97 22.21
C VAL A 150 -16.61 -1.48 22.09
N LYS A 151 -16.95 -2.57 22.81
CA LYS A 151 -18.31 -3.13 22.86
C LYS A 151 -19.33 -2.13 23.38
N GLN A 152 -19.04 -1.41 24.46
CA GLN A 152 -19.92 -0.34 24.98
C GLN A 152 -20.20 0.74 23.92
N GLY A 153 -19.17 1.13 23.15
CA GLY A 153 -19.34 2.07 22.03
C GLY A 153 -20.28 1.55 20.95
N ILE A 154 -20.19 0.26 20.61
CA ILE A 154 -21.08 -0.40 19.65
C ILE A 154 -22.52 -0.48 20.18
N GLU A 155 -22.70 -0.80 21.45
CA GLU A 155 -24.02 -0.83 22.09
C GLU A 155 -24.68 0.56 22.07
N ARG A 156 -23.91 1.61 22.36
CA ARG A 156 -24.39 2.99 22.25
C ARG A 156 -24.79 3.35 20.81
N LEU A 157 -24.00 2.95 19.81
CA LEU A 157 -24.34 3.16 18.40
C LEU A 157 -25.68 2.53 18.06
N LYS A 158 -25.90 1.25 18.42
CA LYS A 158 -27.16 0.54 18.19
C LYS A 158 -28.35 1.25 18.87
N THR A 159 -28.15 1.78 20.07
CA THR A 159 -29.17 2.55 20.79
C THR A 159 -29.56 3.82 20.04
N ILE A 160 -28.56 4.55 19.51
CA ILE A 160 -28.79 5.77 18.73
C ILE A 160 -29.49 5.45 17.40
N GLU A 161 -29.08 4.39 16.71
CA GLU A 161 -29.73 3.94 15.48
C GLU A 161 -31.21 3.57 15.73
N LYS A 162 -31.49 2.89 16.83
CA LYS A 162 -32.85 2.57 17.23
C LYS A 162 -33.68 3.82 17.52
N MET A 163 -33.16 4.77 18.31
CA MET A 163 -33.83 6.07 18.56
C MET A 163 -34.11 6.84 17.27
N LYS A 164 -33.19 6.76 16.28
CA LYS A 164 -33.39 7.40 14.99
C LYS A 164 -34.48 6.73 14.15
N ALA A 165 -34.68 5.44 14.30
CA ALA A 165 -35.72 4.68 13.60
C ALA A 165 -37.11 4.87 14.23
N ASP A 166 -37.15 5.07 15.55
CA ASP A 166 -38.39 5.23 16.33
C ASP A 166 -38.94 6.68 16.29
N GLY A 167 -38.22 7.66 15.70
CA GLY A 167 -38.65 9.06 15.51
C GLY A 167 -37.89 10.05 16.30
#